data_61e0b4d43bf01af83b75d8cc8ab8407f
#
_entry.id   61e0b4d43bf01af83b75d8cc8ab8407f
#
_cell.length_a   1.000
_cell.length_b   1.000
_cell.length_c   1.000
_cell.angle_alpha   90.00
_cell.angle_beta   90.00
_cell.angle_gamma   90.00
#
_symmetry.space_group_name_H-M   'P 1'
#
loop_
_entity.id
_entity.type
_entity.pdbx_description
1 polymer ?
#
loop_
_entity_poly.entity_id
_entity_poly.type
_entity_poly.pdbx_seq_one_letter_code
_entity_poly.pdbx_strand_id
1 'polypeptide(L)'
;MAEPFHEGQISYQERFDTRRLAATLASNASYGPEIGEAARRLIEATDMFFLATADQNGLPDCSYKGGDPGFVRVLDDRTLAFPSYDGNGIFATLGNVAVNPKVGMLFIDFEHGHRLRLQGEASVEDDDSLLAGYPGAQLVVRVRTTLVYPNCKRYVHRMQRIERSQFVPRAGADPPVPSWKREAFVPEGALPRDDPARDPARPELPATPDY
;
A
#
# COMPACT_ATOMS: atom_id res chain seq x y z
N MET A 1 12.65 9.76 -27.63
CA MET A 1 11.95 9.38 -26.39
C MET A 1 12.23 10.50 -25.38
N ALA A 2 11.26 10.83 -24.53
CA ALA A 2 11.48 11.81 -23.46
C ALA A 2 12.52 11.29 -22.46
N GLU A 3 13.27 12.18 -21.84
CA GLU A 3 14.22 11.86 -20.78
C GLU A 3 13.49 11.24 -19.58
N PRO A 4 13.80 10.01 -19.16
CA PRO A 4 13.08 9.33 -18.08
C PRO A 4 13.47 9.82 -16.68
N PHE A 5 14.50 10.67 -16.58
CA PHE A 5 15.06 11.14 -15.31
C PHE A 5 14.95 12.66 -15.20
N HIS A 6 14.58 13.14 -14.02
CA HIS A 6 14.59 14.57 -13.74
C HIS A 6 16.00 15.08 -13.42
N GLU A 7 16.22 16.39 -13.49
CA GLU A 7 17.53 17.04 -13.34
C GLU A 7 18.32 16.62 -12.10
N GLY A 8 17.65 16.48 -10.96
CA GLY A 8 18.30 16.02 -9.72
C GLY A 8 18.86 14.59 -9.84
N GLN A 9 18.15 13.68 -10.52
CA GLN A 9 18.65 12.32 -10.78
C GLN A 9 19.83 12.36 -11.75
N ILE A 10 19.74 13.16 -12.81
CA ILE A 10 20.80 13.33 -13.82
C ILE A 10 22.08 13.83 -13.15
N SER A 11 22.01 14.85 -12.32
CA SER A 11 23.16 15.40 -11.59
C SER A 11 23.92 14.33 -10.79
N TYR A 12 23.21 13.45 -10.06
CA TYR A 12 23.85 12.36 -9.33
C TYR A 12 24.40 11.26 -10.25
N GLN A 13 23.70 10.95 -11.35
CA GLN A 13 24.17 9.99 -12.34
C GLN A 13 25.49 10.45 -13.00
N GLU A 14 25.63 11.73 -13.30
CA GLU A 14 26.85 12.34 -13.82
C GLU A 14 27.97 12.30 -12.78
N ARG A 15 27.67 12.74 -11.56
CA ARG A 15 28.65 12.75 -10.45
C ARG A 15 29.29 11.38 -10.18
N PHE A 16 28.51 10.30 -10.35
CA PHE A 16 28.96 8.93 -10.09
C PHE A 16 29.22 8.11 -11.36
N ASP A 17 29.24 8.74 -12.53
CA ASP A 17 29.44 8.13 -13.85
C ASP A 17 28.49 6.93 -14.11
N THR A 18 27.24 7.06 -13.71
CA THR A 18 26.24 5.98 -13.88
C THR A 18 25.19 6.29 -14.96
N ARG A 19 25.36 7.37 -15.72
CA ARG A 19 24.41 7.84 -16.74
C ARG A 19 24.07 6.75 -17.77
N ARG A 20 25.10 6.07 -18.28
CA ARG A 20 24.95 4.97 -19.26
C ARG A 20 24.21 3.78 -18.66
N LEU A 21 24.53 3.40 -17.43
CA LEU A 21 23.85 2.32 -16.73
C LEU A 21 22.38 2.66 -16.49
N ALA A 22 22.08 3.86 -16.02
CA ALA A 22 20.72 4.33 -15.79
C ALA A 22 19.87 4.30 -17.07
N ALA A 23 20.43 4.81 -18.19
CA ALA A 23 19.78 4.76 -19.50
C ALA A 23 19.51 3.32 -19.98
N THR A 24 20.46 2.41 -19.77
CA THR A 24 20.28 0.98 -20.10
C THR A 24 19.15 0.36 -19.28
N LEU A 25 19.08 0.66 -17.97
CA LEU A 25 18.01 0.16 -17.11
C LEU A 25 16.64 0.72 -17.52
N ALA A 26 16.56 2.01 -17.84
CA ALA A 26 15.33 2.65 -18.27
C ALA A 26 14.85 2.20 -19.67
N SER A 27 15.73 1.68 -20.50
CA SER A 27 15.34 1.09 -21.80
C SER A 27 14.84 -0.37 -21.69
N ASN A 28 14.92 -0.97 -20.51
CA ASN A 28 14.42 -2.32 -20.31
C ASN A 28 12.88 -2.35 -20.34
N ALA A 29 12.30 -3.39 -20.96
CA ALA A 29 10.85 -3.57 -21.07
C ALA A 29 10.12 -3.66 -19.70
N SER A 30 10.84 -3.93 -18.62
CA SER A 30 10.29 -3.93 -17.26
C SER A 30 10.34 -2.55 -16.57
N TYR A 31 10.74 -1.50 -17.29
CA TYR A 31 10.77 -0.12 -16.81
C TYR A 31 9.79 0.71 -17.63
N GLY A 32 8.61 0.93 -17.13
CA GLY A 32 7.55 1.63 -17.86
C GLY A 32 6.26 1.68 -17.08
N PRO A 33 5.19 2.19 -17.67
CA PRO A 33 3.91 2.32 -16.96
C PRO A 33 3.14 1.00 -16.86
N GLU A 34 3.55 -0.07 -17.53
CA GLU A 34 2.80 -1.31 -17.63
C GLU A 34 3.18 -2.31 -16.54
N ILE A 35 2.17 -2.96 -15.98
CA ILE A 35 2.30 -4.04 -15.02
C ILE A 35 2.50 -5.34 -15.79
N GLY A 36 3.75 -5.66 -16.11
CA GLY A 36 4.08 -6.92 -16.78
C GLY A 36 3.78 -8.14 -15.91
N GLU A 37 3.77 -9.33 -16.53
CA GLU A 37 3.37 -10.58 -15.88
C GLU A 37 4.16 -10.93 -14.60
N ALA A 38 5.47 -10.65 -14.56
CA ALA A 38 6.27 -10.88 -13.37
C ALA A 38 5.92 -9.92 -12.22
N ALA A 39 5.61 -8.65 -12.54
CA ALA A 39 5.14 -7.67 -11.57
C ALA A 39 3.75 -8.05 -11.03
N ARG A 40 2.82 -8.47 -11.91
CA ARG A 40 1.49 -8.96 -11.53
C ARG A 40 1.60 -10.10 -10.52
N ARG A 41 2.38 -11.12 -10.81
CA ARG A 41 2.56 -12.27 -9.90
C ARG A 41 3.09 -11.85 -8.53
N LEU A 42 4.05 -10.92 -8.48
CA LEU A 42 4.58 -10.42 -7.21
C LEU A 42 3.51 -9.62 -6.44
N ILE A 43 2.79 -8.73 -7.11
CA ILE A 43 1.74 -7.89 -6.50
C ILE A 43 0.63 -8.78 -5.91
N GLU A 44 0.11 -9.73 -6.68
CA GLU A 44 -1.02 -10.58 -6.27
C GLU A 44 -0.63 -11.63 -5.23
N ALA A 45 0.64 -12.04 -5.18
CA ALA A 45 1.13 -12.97 -4.15
C ALA A 45 1.46 -12.29 -2.81
N THR A 46 1.58 -10.97 -2.82
CA THR A 46 2.00 -10.23 -1.62
C THR A 46 0.85 -10.08 -0.63
N ASP A 47 1.16 -10.05 0.65
CA ASP A 47 0.22 -9.83 1.75
C ASP A 47 0.42 -8.46 2.43
N MET A 48 1.37 -7.67 1.94
CA MET A 48 1.62 -6.31 2.41
C MET A 48 2.39 -5.49 1.39
N PHE A 49 2.25 -4.18 1.47
CA PHE A 49 3.11 -3.23 0.77
C PHE A 49 3.21 -1.92 1.55
N PHE A 50 4.20 -1.10 1.22
CA PHE A 50 4.30 0.26 1.71
C PHE A 50 3.73 1.22 0.69
N LEU A 51 2.89 2.15 1.17
CA LEU A 51 2.27 3.20 0.38
C LEU A 51 2.76 4.56 0.82
N ALA A 52 3.41 5.27 -0.07
CA ALA A 52 3.78 6.66 0.10
C ALA A 52 2.72 7.56 -0.55
N THR A 53 2.30 8.59 0.18
CA THR A 53 1.42 9.66 -0.28
C THR A 53 2.01 11.00 0.12
N ALA A 54 1.45 12.10 -0.33
CA ALA A 54 1.83 13.41 0.14
C ALA A 54 0.59 14.33 0.17
N ASP A 55 0.59 15.27 1.09
CA ASP A 55 -0.45 16.28 1.14
C ASP A 55 -0.35 17.30 -0.01
N GLN A 56 -1.22 18.28 -0.02
CA GLN A 56 -1.24 19.35 -1.03
C GLN A 56 0.03 20.22 -1.06
N ASN A 57 0.82 20.22 0.02
CA ASN A 57 2.08 20.95 0.14
C ASN A 57 3.30 20.07 -0.17
N GLY A 58 3.08 18.79 -0.44
CA GLY A 58 4.14 17.82 -0.69
C GLY A 58 4.74 17.21 0.57
N LEU A 59 4.14 17.41 1.76
CA LEU A 59 4.58 16.73 2.98
C LEU A 59 4.28 15.24 2.87
N PRO A 60 5.31 14.38 2.93
CA PRO A 60 5.14 12.95 2.69
C PRO A 60 4.56 12.20 3.89
N ASP A 61 3.78 11.17 3.59
CA ASP A 61 3.34 10.13 4.52
C ASP A 61 3.70 8.76 3.96
N CYS A 62 4.00 7.81 4.83
CA CYS A 62 4.28 6.44 4.44
C CYS A 62 3.55 5.47 5.37
N SER A 63 2.71 4.62 4.81
CA SER A 63 1.89 3.68 5.56
C SER A 63 2.09 2.24 5.11
N TYR A 64 2.02 1.32 6.07
CA TYR A 64 1.90 -0.11 5.82
C TYR A 64 0.46 -0.44 5.42
N LYS A 65 0.29 -1.22 4.37
CA LYS A 65 -0.99 -1.80 3.95
C LYS A 65 -0.86 -3.30 3.95
N GLY A 66 -1.72 -3.99 4.69
CA GLY A 66 -1.70 -5.45 4.81
C GLY A 66 -3.04 -6.06 4.50
N GLY A 67 -3.00 -7.32 4.05
CA GLY A 67 -4.17 -8.14 3.74
C GLY A 67 -3.76 -9.60 3.55
N ASP A 68 -4.68 -10.46 3.18
CA ASP A 68 -4.30 -11.80 2.70
C ASP A 68 -3.82 -11.71 1.23
N PRO A 69 -2.97 -12.63 0.74
CA PRO A 69 -2.58 -12.65 -0.67
C PRO A 69 -3.77 -12.51 -1.61
N GLY A 70 -3.63 -11.67 -2.62
CA GLY A 70 -4.72 -11.29 -3.52
C GLY A 70 -5.56 -10.09 -3.05
N PHE A 71 -5.23 -9.47 -1.90
CA PHE A 71 -5.90 -8.22 -1.50
C PHE A 71 -5.55 -7.04 -2.43
N VAL A 72 -4.39 -7.07 -3.06
CA VAL A 72 -4.09 -6.19 -4.19
C VAL A 72 -4.40 -6.93 -5.48
N ARG A 73 -5.30 -6.38 -6.30
CA ARG A 73 -5.75 -6.96 -7.57
C ARG A 73 -5.23 -6.11 -8.72
N VAL A 74 -4.62 -6.76 -9.70
CA VAL A 74 -4.24 -6.09 -10.96
C VAL A 74 -5.39 -6.24 -11.94
N LEU A 75 -6.06 -5.13 -12.24
CA LEU A 75 -7.28 -5.10 -13.05
C LEU A 75 -7.00 -5.17 -14.55
N ASP A 76 -5.97 -4.46 -14.97
CA ASP A 76 -5.47 -4.43 -16.35
C ASP A 76 -3.95 -4.21 -16.36
N ASP A 77 -3.38 -3.86 -17.50
CA ASP A 77 -1.94 -3.64 -17.65
C ASP A 77 -1.43 -2.36 -16.97
N ARG A 78 -2.31 -1.47 -16.51
CA ARG A 78 -1.96 -0.19 -15.90
C ARG A 78 -2.76 0.17 -14.66
N THR A 79 -3.63 -0.72 -14.21
CA THR A 79 -4.50 -0.42 -13.08
C THR A 79 -4.47 -1.55 -12.07
N LEU A 80 -4.25 -1.18 -10.82
CA LEU A 80 -4.45 -2.07 -9.69
C LEU A 80 -5.43 -1.46 -8.69
N ALA A 81 -5.98 -2.30 -7.82
CA ALA A 81 -6.88 -1.87 -6.74
C ALA A 81 -6.57 -2.61 -5.44
N PHE A 82 -6.81 -1.95 -4.32
CA PHE A 82 -6.70 -2.52 -2.99
C PHE A 82 -7.74 -1.93 -2.03
N PRO A 83 -8.12 -2.67 -0.98
CA PRO A 83 -9.11 -2.20 -0.02
C PRO A 83 -8.55 -1.16 0.96
N SER A 84 -9.37 -0.21 1.36
CA SER A 84 -9.16 0.60 2.55
C SER A 84 -9.96 -0.01 3.69
N TYR A 85 -9.26 -0.57 4.66
CA TYR A 85 -9.85 -1.13 5.87
C TYR A 85 -10.01 -0.08 6.97
N ASP A 86 -10.83 -0.39 7.99
CA ASP A 86 -10.90 0.42 9.20
C ASP A 86 -9.51 0.60 9.84
N GLY A 87 -9.26 1.77 10.36
CA GLY A 87 -7.99 2.13 10.98
C GLY A 87 -8.20 3.01 12.22
N ASN A 88 -7.38 4.02 12.36
CA ASN A 88 -7.42 4.94 13.50
C ASN A 88 -8.34 6.16 13.30
N GLY A 89 -9.11 6.21 12.21
CA GLY A 89 -10.02 7.32 11.91
C GLY A 89 -9.37 8.61 11.38
N ILE A 90 -8.04 8.67 11.29
CA ILE A 90 -7.33 9.87 10.81
C ILE A 90 -7.44 10.02 9.29
N PHE A 91 -7.61 8.92 8.55
CA PHE A 91 -7.70 8.89 7.08
C PHE A 91 -6.53 9.57 6.35
N ALA A 92 -5.31 9.54 6.92
CA ALA A 92 -4.14 10.21 6.35
C ALA A 92 -3.93 9.87 4.86
N THR A 93 -3.97 8.58 4.51
CA THR A 93 -3.82 8.12 3.11
C THR A 93 -4.92 8.68 2.20
N LEU A 94 -6.20 8.50 2.57
CA LEU A 94 -7.33 8.92 1.73
C LEU A 94 -7.43 10.43 1.64
N GLY A 95 -7.16 11.14 2.74
CA GLY A 95 -7.09 12.60 2.77
C GLY A 95 -6.00 13.14 1.85
N ASN A 96 -4.81 12.52 1.86
CA ASN A 96 -3.75 12.91 0.93
C ASN A 96 -4.15 12.65 -0.53
N VAL A 97 -4.69 11.47 -0.84
CA VAL A 97 -5.13 11.12 -2.20
C VAL A 97 -6.19 12.09 -2.72
N ALA A 98 -7.10 12.56 -1.87
CA ALA A 98 -8.14 13.50 -2.27
C ALA A 98 -7.60 14.87 -2.73
N VAL A 99 -6.44 15.29 -2.23
CA VAL A 99 -5.83 16.60 -2.56
C VAL A 99 -4.60 16.46 -3.44
N ASN A 100 -3.95 15.30 -3.45
CA ASN A 100 -2.79 14.99 -4.27
C ASN A 100 -2.80 13.50 -4.62
N PRO A 101 -3.26 13.14 -5.82
CA PRO A 101 -3.44 11.74 -6.21
C PRO A 101 -2.14 10.96 -6.42
N LYS A 102 -0.99 11.62 -6.41
CA LYS A 102 0.31 10.98 -6.68
C LYS A 102 0.72 10.05 -5.54
N VAL A 103 1.01 8.81 -5.88
CA VAL A 103 1.38 7.78 -4.91
C VAL A 103 2.63 7.03 -5.35
N GLY A 104 3.36 6.50 -4.36
CA GLY A 104 4.43 5.54 -4.56
C GLY A 104 4.15 4.26 -3.78
N MET A 105 4.32 3.10 -4.43
CA MET A 105 4.12 1.80 -3.80
C MET A 105 5.41 1.00 -3.84
N LEU A 106 5.69 0.31 -2.74
CA LEU A 106 6.85 -0.57 -2.62
C LEU A 106 6.39 -1.95 -2.16
N PHE A 107 6.49 -2.91 -3.06
CA PHE A 107 6.25 -4.33 -2.79
C PHE A 107 7.58 -5.03 -2.51
N ILE A 108 7.64 -5.82 -1.45
CA ILE A 108 8.84 -6.58 -1.08
C ILE A 108 8.44 -8.01 -0.73
N ASP A 109 9.02 -8.96 -1.46
CA ASP A 109 9.07 -10.35 -1.03
C ASP A 109 10.32 -10.53 -0.15
N PHE A 110 10.12 -10.52 1.15
CA PHE A 110 11.22 -10.62 2.12
C PHE A 110 11.87 -12.01 2.15
N GLU A 111 11.18 -13.05 1.74
CA GLU A 111 11.73 -14.41 1.74
C GLU A 111 12.74 -14.60 0.60
N HIS A 112 12.48 -14.03 -0.59
CA HIS A 112 13.33 -14.16 -1.77
C HIS A 112 14.10 -12.87 -2.09
N GLY A 113 13.79 -11.77 -1.41
CA GLY A 113 14.41 -10.45 -1.60
C GLY A 113 13.96 -9.72 -2.85
N HIS A 114 12.91 -10.17 -3.53
CA HIS A 114 12.38 -9.46 -4.70
C HIS A 114 11.71 -8.15 -4.28
N ARG A 115 11.90 -7.14 -5.12
CA ARG A 115 11.40 -5.79 -4.82
C ARG A 115 10.89 -5.12 -6.08
N LEU A 116 9.68 -4.57 -6.01
CA LEU A 116 9.03 -3.83 -7.09
C LEU A 116 8.66 -2.44 -6.58
N ARG A 117 8.98 -1.41 -7.38
CA ARG A 117 8.47 -0.05 -7.20
C ARG A 117 7.42 0.26 -8.24
N LEU A 118 6.41 0.98 -7.79
CA LEU A 118 5.35 1.48 -8.63
C LEU A 118 5.07 2.93 -8.24
N GLN A 119 4.91 3.78 -9.23
CA GLN A 119 4.39 5.15 -9.10
C GLN A 119 3.10 5.24 -9.89
N GLY A 120 2.17 6.04 -9.43
CA GLY A 120 0.89 6.19 -10.09
C GLY A 120 0.05 7.31 -9.52
N GLU A 121 -1.17 7.38 -10.01
CA GLU A 121 -2.21 8.27 -9.51
C GLU A 121 -3.33 7.43 -8.92
N ALA A 122 -3.66 7.71 -7.66
CA ALA A 122 -4.70 7.02 -6.93
C ALA A 122 -6.04 7.74 -7.06
N SER A 123 -7.12 6.99 -7.05
CA SER A 123 -8.50 7.48 -6.95
C SER A 123 -9.31 6.62 -5.98
N VAL A 124 -10.35 7.21 -5.42
CA VAL A 124 -11.31 6.54 -4.55
C VAL A 124 -12.70 6.94 -5.01
N GLU A 125 -13.56 5.95 -5.17
CA GLU A 125 -14.97 6.13 -5.55
C GLU A 125 -15.84 5.47 -4.47
N ASP A 126 -16.88 6.15 -4.03
CA ASP A 126 -17.77 5.66 -2.96
C ASP A 126 -18.51 4.37 -3.36
N ASP A 127 -18.89 4.26 -4.64
CA ASP A 127 -19.64 3.14 -5.19
C ASP A 127 -18.78 2.17 -6.01
N ASP A 128 -17.51 1.96 -5.65
CA ASP A 128 -16.64 1.06 -6.41
C ASP A 128 -17.19 -0.37 -6.45
N SER A 129 -17.39 -0.87 -7.66
CA SER A 129 -17.95 -2.21 -7.91
C SER A 129 -17.13 -3.37 -7.31
N LEU A 130 -15.85 -3.12 -6.99
CA LEU A 130 -14.98 -4.11 -6.36
C LEU A 130 -15.20 -4.23 -4.85
N LEU A 131 -15.89 -3.26 -4.23
CA LEU A 131 -16.06 -3.20 -2.77
C LEU A 131 -16.69 -4.49 -2.21
N ALA A 132 -17.70 -5.04 -2.89
CA ALA A 132 -18.34 -6.29 -2.51
C ALA A 132 -17.38 -7.51 -2.50
N GLY A 133 -16.27 -7.41 -3.23
CA GLY A 133 -15.24 -8.46 -3.28
C GLY A 133 -14.13 -8.32 -2.22
N TYR A 134 -14.24 -7.32 -1.34
CA TYR A 134 -13.29 -7.07 -0.25
C TYR A 134 -14.00 -7.10 1.12
N PRO A 135 -14.06 -8.24 1.78
CA PRO A 135 -14.69 -8.34 3.12
C PRO A 135 -14.13 -7.28 4.07
N GLY A 136 -15.00 -6.56 4.77
CA GLY A 136 -14.63 -5.56 5.78
C GLY A 136 -13.97 -4.28 5.25
N ALA A 137 -13.87 -4.10 3.95
CA ALA A 137 -13.38 -2.86 3.38
C ALA A 137 -14.43 -1.74 3.51
N GLN A 138 -13.97 -0.54 3.82
CA GLN A 138 -14.80 0.68 3.81
C GLN A 138 -14.87 1.28 2.40
N LEU A 139 -13.75 1.27 1.68
CA LEU A 139 -13.60 1.83 0.33
C LEU A 139 -12.59 1.01 -0.46
N VAL A 140 -12.55 1.25 -1.77
CA VAL A 140 -11.52 0.72 -2.68
C VAL A 140 -10.66 1.86 -3.20
N VAL A 141 -9.35 1.67 -3.14
CA VAL A 141 -8.38 2.58 -3.77
C VAL A 141 -7.94 1.97 -5.09
N ARG A 142 -8.10 2.69 -6.18
CA ARG A 142 -7.57 2.34 -7.50
C ARG A 142 -6.30 3.14 -7.75
N VAL A 143 -5.31 2.52 -8.37
CA VAL A 143 -4.07 3.20 -8.77
C VAL A 143 -3.81 2.94 -10.23
N ARG A 144 -3.77 4.01 -11.02
CA ARG A 144 -3.30 3.99 -12.41
C ARG A 144 -1.80 4.23 -12.43
N THR A 145 -1.06 3.28 -12.93
CA THR A 145 0.40 3.29 -12.92
C THR A 145 0.98 4.26 -13.94
N THR A 146 1.99 4.99 -13.56
CA THR A 146 2.80 5.85 -14.43
C THR A 146 4.21 5.31 -14.62
N LEU A 147 4.70 4.54 -13.63
CA LEU A 147 6.00 3.89 -13.70
C LEU A 147 5.99 2.63 -12.81
N VAL A 148 6.44 1.52 -13.37
CA VAL A 148 6.65 0.24 -12.69
C VAL A 148 8.04 -0.25 -13.03
N TYR A 149 8.84 -0.67 -12.05
CA TYR A 149 10.15 -1.25 -12.28
C TYR A 149 10.64 -2.10 -11.11
N PRO A 150 11.35 -3.21 -11.42
CA PRO A 150 11.99 -4.02 -10.39
C PRO A 150 13.23 -3.31 -9.83
N ASN A 151 13.51 -3.54 -8.56
CA ASN A 151 14.74 -3.09 -7.93
C ASN A 151 15.66 -4.27 -7.58
N CYS A 152 16.97 -3.98 -7.57
CA CYS A 152 17.96 -4.92 -7.09
C CYS A 152 17.64 -5.35 -5.65
N LYS A 153 17.79 -6.64 -5.37
CA LYS A 153 17.58 -7.24 -4.05
C LYS A 153 18.72 -7.00 -3.05
N ARG A 154 19.80 -6.33 -3.45
CA ARG A 154 20.88 -5.95 -2.52
C ARG A 154 20.31 -5.14 -1.35
N TYR A 155 20.83 -5.42 -0.16
CA TYR A 155 20.44 -4.76 1.10
C TYR A 155 19.01 -5.06 1.59
N VAL A 156 18.25 -5.94 0.94
CA VAL A 156 17.00 -6.46 1.49
C VAL A 156 17.35 -7.63 2.41
N HIS A 157 17.09 -7.46 3.70
CA HIS A 157 17.26 -8.54 4.66
C HIS A 157 16.20 -9.61 4.43
N ARG A 158 16.59 -10.88 4.53
CA ARG A 158 15.63 -11.98 4.47
C ARG A 158 14.87 -12.06 5.77
N MET A 159 13.55 -12.11 5.66
CA MET A 159 12.63 -12.23 6.80
C MET A 159 11.60 -13.30 6.51
N GLN A 160 11.10 -13.91 7.56
CA GLN A 160 9.99 -14.86 7.47
C GLN A 160 8.84 -14.32 8.31
N ARG A 161 7.63 -14.39 7.80
CA ARG A 161 6.44 -14.03 8.55
C ARG A 161 6.19 -15.10 9.62
N ILE A 162 6.08 -14.66 10.88
CA ILE A 162 5.78 -15.53 12.01
C ILE A 162 4.30 -15.92 11.97
N GLU A 163 3.41 -14.91 11.83
CA GLU A 163 1.96 -15.12 11.79
C GLU A 163 1.26 -14.07 10.90
N ARG A 164 0.02 -14.32 10.57
CA ARG A 164 -0.86 -13.37 9.88
C ARG A 164 -1.61 -12.54 10.91
N SER A 165 -1.80 -11.25 10.61
CA SER A 165 -2.62 -10.40 11.47
C SER A 165 -4.05 -10.94 11.59
N GLN A 166 -4.54 -11.01 12.83
CA GLN A 166 -5.91 -11.39 13.14
C GLN A 166 -6.90 -10.27 12.79
N PHE A 167 -6.41 -9.03 12.58
CA PHE A 167 -7.23 -7.88 12.17
C PHE A 167 -7.52 -7.83 10.67
N VAL A 168 -6.89 -8.67 9.86
CA VAL A 168 -7.21 -8.75 8.42
C VAL A 168 -8.62 -9.30 8.26
N PRO A 169 -9.56 -8.54 7.67
CA PRO A 169 -10.94 -9.01 7.50
C PRO A 169 -11.01 -10.19 6.54
N ARG A 170 -11.85 -11.17 6.87
CA ARG A 170 -12.08 -12.38 6.07
C ARG A 170 -13.57 -12.65 5.94
N ALA A 171 -13.96 -13.25 4.83
CA ALA A 171 -15.34 -13.64 4.62
C ALA A 171 -15.81 -14.60 5.73
N GLY A 172 -16.95 -14.31 6.33
CA GLY A 172 -17.55 -15.14 7.39
C GLY A 172 -16.87 -15.07 8.76
N ALA A 173 -15.90 -14.17 8.93
CA ALA A 173 -15.25 -13.94 10.22
C ALA A 173 -15.15 -12.43 10.49
N ASP A 174 -15.68 -12.04 11.62
CA ASP A 174 -15.51 -10.65 12.10
C ASP A 174 -14.14 -10.50 12.74
N PRO A 175 -13.34 -9.50 12.34
CA PRO A 175 -12.06 -9.24 13.00
C PRO A 175 -12.29 -8.80 14.45
N PRO A 176 -11.36 -9.12 15.36
CA PRO A 176 -11.41 -8.65 16.72
C PRO A 176 -11.26 -7.12 16.78
N VAL A 177 -11.74 -6.54 17.87
CA VAL A 177 -11.57 -5.11 18.14
C VAL A 177 -10.17 -4.87 18.69
N PRO A 178 -9.43 -3.85 18.21
CA PRO A 178 -8.17 -3.48 18.83
C PRO A 178 -8.44 -2.82 20.20
N SER A 179 -7.71 -3.27 21.24
CA SER A 179 -7.94 -2.86 22.65
C SER A 179 -7.91 -1.35 22.87
N TRP A 180 -7.03 -0.63 22.13
CA TRP A 180 -6.89 0.81 22.29
C TRP A 180 -8.22 1.58 22.06
N LYS A 181 -9.15 1.06 21.26
CA LYS A 181 -10.46 1.66 21.04
C LYS A 181 -11.35 1.66 22.31
N ARG A 182 -11.02 0.83 23.31
CA ARG A 182 -11.71 0.70 24.58
C ARG A 182 -10.93 1.25 25.78
N GLU A 183 -9.75 1.82 25.52
CA GLU A 183 -8.94 2.39 26.58
C GLU A 183 -9.45 3.75 27.06
N ALA A 184 -9.05 4.13 28.27
CA ALA A 184 -9.53 5.33 28.96
C ALA A 184 -9.20 6.65 28.24
N PHE A 185 -8.20 6.67 27.36
CA PHE A 185 -7.86 7.87 26.58
C PHE A 185 -8.84 8.10 25.40
N VAL A 186 -9.66 7.11 25.03
CA VAL A 186 -10.71 7.25 24.03
C VAL A 186 -12.00 7.64 24.76
N PRO A 187 -12.41 8.93 24.72
CA PRO A 187 -13.57 9.37 25.49
C PRO A 187 -14.86 8.76 24.92
N GLU A 188 -15.86 8.64 25.78
CA GLU A 188 -17.20 8.21 25.37
C GLU A 188 -17.72 9.11 24.24
N GLY A 189 -18.17 8.51 23.17
CA GLY A 189 -18.64 9.22 21.98
C GLY A 189 -17.58 9.57 20.94
N ALA A 190 -16.28 9.35 21.19
CA ALA A 190 -15.24 9.57 20.18
C ALA A 190 -15.27 8.55 19.03
N LEU A 191 -15.72 7.34 19.32
CA LEU A 191 -15.86 6.30 18.29
C LEU A 191 -17.05 6.58 17.38
N PRO A 192 -16.96 6.26 16.08
CA PRO A 192 -18.09 6.28 15.16
C PRO A 192 -19.30 5.55 15.73
N ARG A 193 -20.51 5.93 15.30
CA ARG A 193 -21.76 5.33 15.82
C ARG A 193 -21.83 3.82 15.59
N ASP A 194 -21.28 3.37 14.46
CA ASP A 194 -21.33 1.97 14.01
C ASP A 194 -20.01 1.23 14.29
N ASP A 195 -19.11 1.80 15.11
CA ASP A 195 -17.82 1.18 15.39
C ASP A 195 -18.02 -0.14 16.17
N PRO A 196 -17.43 -1.24 15.71
CA PRO A 196 -17.53 -2.55 16.36
C PRO A 196 -17.07 -2.55 17.83
N ALA A 197 -16.22 -1.61 18.23
CA ALA A 197 -15.76 -1.50 19.61
C ALA A 197 -16.86 -1.08 20.60
N ARG A 198 -17.99 -0.57 20.10
CA ARG A 198 -19.17 -0.24 20.93
C ARG A 198 -19.95 -1.47 21.36
N ASP A 199 -19.80 -2.60 20.68
CA ASP A 199 -20.42 -3.85 21.06
C ASP A 199 -19.52 -4.59 22.08
N PRO A 200 -19.93 -4.71 23.36
CA PRO A 200 -19.15 -5.38 24.38
C PRO A 200 -19.02 -6.87 24.15
N ALA A 201 -19.86 -7.48 23.30
CA ALA A 201 -19.78 -8.88 22.95
C ALA A 201 -18.71 -9.19 21.89
N ARG A 202 -18.21 -8.18 21.18
CA ARG A 202 -17.12 -8.36 20.22
C ARG A 202 -15.83 -8.74 20.92
N PRO A 203 -15.15 -9.79 20.47
CA PRO A 203 -13.87 -10.20 21.03
C PRO A 203 -12.83 -9.08 20.84
N GLU A 204 -12.05 -8.86 21.88
CA GLU A 204 -10.94 -7.91 21.91
C GLU A 204 -9.62 -8.68 21.87
N LEU A 205 -8.69 -8.22 21.05
CA LEU A 205 -7.31 -8.62 21.20
C LEU A 205 -6.62 -7.67 22.18
N PRO A 206 -5.96 -8.23 23.20
CA PRO A 206 -5.15 -7.42 24.10
C PRO A 206 -4.14 -6.59 23.27
N ALA A 207 -3.83 -5.38 23.75
CA ALA A 207 -2.71 -4.65 23.23
C ALA A 207 -1.50 -5.59 23.25
N THR A 208 -0.82 -5.73 22.12
CA THR A 208 0.52 -6.33 22.15
C THR A 208 1.34 -5.51 23.16
N PRO A 209 1.98 -6.16 24.15
CA PRO A 209 2.77 -5.40 25.08
C PRO A 209 3.83 -4.61 24.32
N ASP A 210 3.85 -3.31 24.62
CA ASP A 210 4.97 -2.41 24.44
C ASP A 210 5.43 -2.08 23.01
N TYR A 211 4.92 -0.96 22.55
CA TYR A 211 5.80 0.02 21.92
C TYR A 211 6.21 1.06 22.97
#